data_79974aa416e46b28563c8d8d38d91fe8
#
_entry.id   79974aa416e46b28563c8d8d38d91fe8
#
_cell.length_a   1.000
_cell.length_b   1.000
_cell.length_c   1.000
_cell.angle_alpha   90.00
_cell.angle_beta   90.00
_cell.angle_gamma   90.00
#
_symmetry.space_group_name_H-M   'P 1'
#
loop_
_entity.id
_entity.type
_entity.pdbx_description
1 polymer ?
#
loop_
_entity_poly.entity_id
_entity_poly.type
_entity_poly.pdbx_seq_one_letter_code
_entity_poly.pdbx_strand_id
1 'polypeptide(L)'
;MKRLLVVVGVVASSGLLFGCGGDKASSSEGSGGTTIVGSVVDAGAVIIDVRSPEEFMAGHLDGALNYNVEDGTLAEQLVGLDPSANYIVYCRSGRRSAIAADMMRNAGFESVTDLGSLEDASSSTGVAIVVG
;
A
#
# COMPACT_ATOMS: atom_id res chain seq x y z
N MET A 1 -63.04 -5.44 31.44
CA MET A 1 -64.05 -5.55 30.44
C MET A 1 -63.85 -4.52 29.38
N LYS A 2 -63.25 -4.85 28.35
CA LYS A 2 -63.39 -4.11 27.09
C LYS A 2 -62.45 -4.72 26.12
N ARG A 3 -63.03 -5.21 25.15
CA ARG A 3 -62.35 -5.93 24.10
C ARG A 3 -61.71 -4.95 23.17
N LEU A 4 -60.53 -5.13 22.93
CA LEU A 4 -59.87 -4.37 21.89
C LEU A 4 -59.66 -5.30 20.71
N LEU A 5 -60.26 -4.93 19.63
CA LEU A 5 -60.11 -5.61 18.37
C LEU A 5 -58.73 -5.28 17.77
N VAL A 6 -58.02 -6.29 17.54
CA VAL A 6 -56.80 -6.15 16.78
C VAL A 6 -57.14 -6.38 15.32
N VAL A 7 -56.98 -5.36 14.59
CA VAL A 7 -57.08 -5.47 13.16
C VAL A 7 -55.74 -5.88 12.61
N VAL A 8 -55.69 -7.06 12.14
CA VAL A 8 -54.53 -7.57 11.44
C VAL A 8 -54.57 -7.07 10.05
N GLY A 9 -53.81 -6.09 9.77
CA GLY A 9 -53.62 -5.66 8.39
C GLY A 9 -52.54 -6.51 7.74
N VAL A 10 -52.97 -7.34 6.90
CA VAL A 10 -52.08 -8.11 6.06
C VAL A 10 -51.70 -7.22 4.90
N VAL A 11 -50.56 -6.69 4.94
CA VAL A 11 -49.98 -6.04 3.79
C VAL A 11 -49.12 -7.04 3.07
N ALA A 12 -49.66 -7.59 2.09
CA ALA A 12 -48.91 -8.41 1.18
C ALA A 12 -48.15 -7.47 0.27
N SER A 13 -46.98 -7.24 0.63
CA SER A 13 -46.10 -6.51 -0.24
C SER A 13 -45.29 -7.48 -1.02
N SER A 14 -45.62 -7.58 -2.19
CA SER A 14 -44.86 -8.33 -3.16
C SER A 14 -43.64 -7.52 -3.47
N GLY A 15 -42.72 -7.79 -2.79
CA GLY A 15 -41.50 -7.15 -3.05
C GLY A 15 -40.69 -7.88 -4.04
N LEU A 16 -40.56 -7.39 -5.03
CA LEU A 16 -39.81 -7.84 -5.90
C LEU A 16 -38.55 -7.54 -5.98
N LEU A 17 -37.96 -7.90 -6.08
CA LEU A 17 -37.10 -8.03 -6.30
C LEU A 17 -36.11 -7.81 -6.99
N PHE A 18 -35.56 -7.44 -7.19
CA PHE A 18 -34.68 -7.20 -7.74
C PHE A 18 -33.64 -7.20 -7.61
N GLY A 19 -33.28 -7.52 -7.60
CA GLY A 19 -32.40 -7.65 -7.63
C GLY A 19 -31.19 -7.44 -7.99
N CYS A 20 -30.90 -7.60 -8.31
CA CYS A 20 -30.03 -7.64 -8.60
C CYS A 20 -29.11 -7.18 -8.96
N GLY A 21 -28.95 -7.04 -9.17
CA GLY A 21 -28.15 -6.70 -9.57
C GLY A 21 -27.07 -6.21 -9.44
N GLY A 22 -26.97 -5.93 -9.48
CA GLY A 22 -26.09 -5.52 -9.46
C GLY A 22 -25.08 -5.32 -8.93
N ASP A 23 -25.12 -5.31 -8.79
CA ASP A 23 -24.30 -5.11 -8.36
C ASP A 23 -23.16 -5.05 -8.50
N LYS A 24 -23.14 -5.05 -8.77
CA LYS A 24 -22.16 -5.00 -8.96
C LYS A 24 -21.41 -4.50 -9.09
N ALA A 25 -21.75 -4.24 -9.23
CA ALA A 25 -21.13 -3.71 -9.45
C ALA A 25 -20.37 -3.32 -8.91
N SER A 26 -20.60 -3.18 -8.52
CA SER A 26 -19.97 -2.73 -8.15
C SER A 26 -18.93 -2.75 -8.13
N SER A 27 -19.03 -2.90 -8.21
CA SER A 27 -18.14 -2.87 -8.35
C SER A 27 -17.31 -2.51 -8.45
N SER A 28 -17.54 -2.23 -8.34
CA SER A 28 -16.84 -1.82 -8.55
C SER A 28 -16.09 -1.44 -8.55
N GLU A 29 -16.34 -1.23 -8.40
CA GLU A 29 -15.72 -0.73 -8.57
C GLU A 29 -14.86 -0.59 -8.42
N GLY A 30 -15.14 -0.50 -8.30
CA GLY A 30 -14.40 -0.28 -8.40
C GLY A 30 -13.57 -0.17 -8.18
N SER A 31 -13.80 -0.07 -8.02
CA SER A 31 -13.07 0.07 -7.95
C SER A 31 -12.23 -0.02 -8.16
N GLY A 32 -12.24 -0.02 -8.17
CA GLY A 32 -11.47 -0.01 -8.52
C GLY A 32 -10.63 -0.20 -8.51
N GLY A 33 -10.60 -0.23 -8.41
CA GLY A 33 -9.76 -0.29 -8.57
C GLY A 33 -8.91 -0.40 -8.52
N THR A 34 -8.97 -0.17 -8.54
CA THR A 34 -8.21 -0.02 -8.56
C THR A 34 -7.35 -0.30 -8.44
N THR A 35 -7.31 -0.21 -8.44
CA THR A 35 -6.57 -0.15 -8.31
C THR A 35 -5.73 -0.53 -8.19
N ILE A 36 -5.66 -0.38 -8.21
CA ILE A 36 -4.74 -0.30 -8.01
C ILE A 36 -4.01 -1.11 -7.98
N VAL A 37 -4.38 -1.38 -8.44
CA VAL A 37 -3.93 -2.06 -8.63
C VAL A 37 -3.04 -2.83 -8.38
N GLY A 38 -3.29 -3.68 -8.26
CA GLY A 38 -2.18 -4.46 -7.93
C GLY A 38 -1.08 -3.65 -7.36
N SER A 39 -1.37 -2.50 -7.06
CA SER A 39 -0.40 -1.68 -6.41
C SER A 39 -0.07 -2.32 -5.08
N VAL A 40 1.18 -2.65 -4.91
CA VAL A 40 1.68 -3.14 -3.64
C VAL A 40 1.88 -2.01 -2.65
N VAL A 41 1.61 -0.80 -3.09
CA VAL A 41 1.77 0.37 -2.24
C VAL A 41 0.50 0.57 -1.47
N ASP A 42 0.61 0.36 -0.20
CA ASP A 42 -0.43 0.76 0.72
C ASP A 42 -0.36 2.28 0.89
N ALA A 43 -1.51 2.93 0.89
CA ALA A 43 -1.55 4.37 1.12
C ALA A 43 -0.93 4.67 2.48
N GLY A 44 0.14 5.43 2.49
CA GLY A 44 0.86 5.74 3.71
C GLY A 44 2.11 4.91 3.94
N ALA A 45 2.45 4.02 3.02
CA ALA A 45 3.72 3.32 3.10
C ALA A 45 4.90 4.29 2.93
N VAL A 46 5.92 4.08 3.71
CA VAL A 46 7.15 4.88 3.64
C VAL A 46 8.06 4.26 2.59
N ILE A 47 8.46 5.05 1.62
CA ILE A 47 9.34 4.60 0.53
C ILE A 47 10.78 4.95 0.90
N ILE A 48 11.67 3.98 0.85
CA ILE A 48 13.08 4.16 1.17
C ILE A 48 13.94 3.74 -0.03
N ASP A 49 14.72 4.69 -0.50
CA ASP A 49 15.76 4.46 -1.49
C ASP A 49 17.05 4.10 -0.74
N VAL A 50 17.54 2.88 -0.94
CA VAL A 50 18.72 2.39 -0.20
C VAL A 50 20.01 2.52 -1.00
N ARG A 51 19.99 3.34 -2.07
CA ARG A 51 21.16 3.63 -2.90
C ARG A 51 22.00 4.76 -2.30
N SER A 52 23.11 5.06 -2.97
CA SER A 52 23.93 6.18 -2.57
C SER A 52 23.22 7.52 -2.79
N PRO A 53 23.63 8.58 -2.09
CA PRO A 53 23.07 9.91 -2.30
C PRO A 53 23.20 10.40 -3.74
N GLU A 54 24.27 10.05 -4.44
CA GLU A 54 24.50 10.45 -5.81
C GLU A 54 23.48 9.80 -6.75
N GLU A 55 23.18 8.52 -6.52
CA GLU A 55 22.16 7.80 -7.30
C GLU A 55 20.77 8.38 -7.00
N PHE A 56 20.50 8.72 -5.75
CA PHE A 56 19.25 9.35 -5.34
C PHE A 56 19.05 10.70 -6.04
N MET A 57 20.07 11.54 -6.04
CA MET A 57 20.00 12.85 -6.70
C MET A 57 19.83 12.74 -8.22
N ALA A 58 20.35 11.68 -8.83
CA ALA A 58 20.19 11.44 -10.26
C ALA A 58 18.78 11.01 -10.65
N GLY A 59 17.99 10.52 -9.71
CA GLY A 59 16.60 10.14 -9.91
C GLY A 59 16.13 9.20 -8.84
N HIS A 60 14.97 9.51 -8.23
CA HIS A 60 14.38 8.71 -7.16
C HIS A 60 12.85 8.79 -7.23
N LEU A 61 12.15 7.93 -6.51
CA LEU A 61 10.70 8.02 -6.41
C LEU A 61 10.31 9.26 -5.60
N ASP A 62 9.34 9.98 -6.09
CA ASP A 62 8.84 11.19 -5.43
C ASP A 62 8.42 10.86 -3.99
N GLY A 63 8.96 11.60 -3.03
CA GLY A 63 8.68 11.40 -1.62
C GLY A 63 9.50 10.31 -0.94
N ALA A 64 10.43 9.66 -1.65
CA ALA A 64 11.29 8.64 -1.05
C ALA A 64 12.32 9.25 -0.11
N LEU A 65 12.63 8.52 0.96
CA LEU A 65 13.74 8.85 1.85
C LEU A 65 15.00 8.13 1.36
N ASN A 66 16.14 8.80 1.47
CA ASN A 66 17.40 8.18 1.08
C ASN A 66 18.16 7.68 2.31
N TYR A 67 18.18 6.38 2.50
CA TYR A 67 18.93 5.71 3.59
C TYR A 67 19.84 4.65 2.97
N ASN A 68 21.05 5.02 2.67
CA ASN A 68 22.00 4.14 2.01
C ASN A 68 22.31 2.92 2.89
N VAL A 69 22.20 1.73 2.29
CA VAL A 69 22.45 0.48 3.02
C VAL A 69 23.94 0.17 3.13
N GLU A 70 24.77 0.72 2.25
CA GLU A 70 26.18 0.37 2.17
C GLU A 70 27.06 1.17 3.13
N ASP A 71 26.65 2.38 3.49
CA ASP A 71 27.44 3.25 4.38
C ASP A 71 26.95 3.22 5.83
N GLY A 72 25.92 2.43 6.13
CA GLY A 72 25.37 2.33 7.47
C GLY A 72 24.24 3.29 7.79
N THR A 73 23.93 4.22 6.89
CA THR A 73 22.85 5.19 7.14
C THR A 73 21.52 4.50 7.44
N LEU A 74 21.17 3.46 6.66
CA LEU A 74 19.94 2.73 6.92
C LEU A 74 19.92 2.17 8.35
N ALA A 75 20.99 1.50 8.77
CA ALA A 75 21.06 0.89 10.09
C ALA A 75 20.87 1.93 11.21
N GLU A 76 21.42 3.12 11.04
CA GLU A 76 21.28 4.19 12.00
C GLU A 76 19.84 4.72 12.06
N GLN A 77 19.19 4.85 10.90
CA GLN A 77 17.84 5.38 10.81
C GLN A 77 16.78 4.41 11.33
N LEU A 78 17.03 3.11 11.25
CA LEU A 78 16.07 2.10 11.74
C LEU A 78 15.68 2.30 13.21
N VAL A 79 16.56 2.85 14.01
CA VAL A 79 16.30 3.09 15.43
C VAL A 79 15.14 4.07 15.64
N GLY A 80 14.99 5.02 14.74
CA GLY A 80 13.96 6.05 14.84
C GLY A 80 12.67 5.76 14.06
N LEU A 81 12.64 4.66 13.33
CA LEU A 81 11.46 4.31 12.51
C LEU A 81 10.50 3.42 13.29
N ASP A 82 9.21 3.53 12.95
CA ASP A 82 8.16 2.72 13.56
C ASP A 82 8.16 1.32 12.95
N PRO A 83 8.48 0.27 13.69
CA PRO A 83 8.51 -1.09 13.14
C PRO A 83 7.14 -1.64 12.74
N SER A 84 6.05 -1.02 13.16
CA SER A 84 4.69 -1.44 12.79
C SER A 84 4.16 -0.77 11.53
N ALA A 85 4.88 0.22 11.00
CA ALA A 85 4.48 0.90 9.77
C ALA A 85 4.82 0.06 8.54
N ASN A 86 4.27 0.43 7.40
CA ASN A 86 4.55 -0.23 6.13
C ASN A 86 5.72 0.46 5.43
N TYR A 87 6.65 -0.33 4.95
CA TYR A 87 7.84 0.17 4.26
C TYR A 87 8.01 -0.47 2.89
N ILE A 88 8.48 0.34 1.96
CA ILE A 88 8.88 -0.10 0.63
C ILE A 88 10.33 0.28 0.46
N VAL A 89 11.15 -0.68 0.03
CA VAL A 89 12.55 -0.43 -0.26
C VAL A 89 12.86 -0.76 -1.71
N TYR A 90 13.74 0.01 -2.32
CA TYR A 90 14.22 -0.25 -3.66
C TYR A 90 15.68 0.21 -3.79
N CYS A 91 16.35 -0.31 -4.81
CA CYS A 91 17.68 0.13 -5.15
C CYS A 91 17.82 0.24 -6.68
N ARG A 92 18.99 -0.03 -7.23
CA ARG A 92 19.19 0.03 -8.69
C ARG A 92 18.85 -1.30 -9.38
N SER A 93 19.23 -2.41 -8.77
CA SER A 93 19.12 -3.74 -9.39
C SER A 93 18.38 -4.77 -8.53
N GLY A 94 17.96 -4.39 -7.31
CA GLY A 94 17.30 -5.29 -6.37
C GLY A 94 18.23 -5.98 -5.37
N ARG A 95 19.54 -5.93 -5.59
CA ARG A 95 20.48 -6.61 -4.69
C ARG A 95 20.60 -5.93 -3.33
N ARG A 96 20.77 -4.62 -3.33
CA ARG A 96 20.91 -3.82 -2.10
C ARG A 96 19.58 -3.74 -1.35
N SER A 97 18.47 -3.64 -2.08
CA SER A 97 17.15 -3.60 -1.44
C SER A 97 16.79 -4.92 -0.77
N ALA A 98 17.22 -6.05 -1.30
CA ALA A 98 17.05 -7.34 -0.65
C ALA A 98 17.80 -7.39 0.69
N ILE A 99 19.03 -6.89 0.71
CA ILE A 99 19.82 -6.79 1.95
C ILE A 99 19.13 -5.85 2.95
N ALA A 100 18.66 -4.71 2.47
CA ALA A 100 17.97 -3.74 3.31
C ALA A 100 16.68 -4.31 3.90
N ALA A 101 15.90 -5.02 3.10
CA ALA A 101 14.67 -5.64 3.56
C ALA A 101 14.94 -6.70 4.64
N ASP A 102 15.97 -7.52 4.45
CA ASP A 102 16.36 -8.51 5.46
C ASP A 102 16.85 -7.84 6.75
N MET A 103 17.62 -6.78 6.62
CA MET A 103 18.08 -6.00 7.77
C MET A 103 16.90 -5.43 8.56
N MET A 104 15.92 -4.87 7.88
CA MET A 104 14.72 -4.33 8.52
C MET A 104 13.91 -5.42 9.22
N ARG A 105 13.66 -6.54 8.54
CA ARG A 105 12.94 -7.67 9.14
C ARG A 105 13.64 -8.21 10.38
N ASN A 106 14.95 -8.34 10.32
CA ASN A 106 15.75 -8.78 11.46
C ASN A 106 15.73 -7.78 12.62
N ALA A 107 15.48 -6.51 12.32
CA ALA A 107 15.34 -5.45 13.32
C ALA A 107 13.91 -5.37 13.89
N GLY A 108 12.98 -6.23 13.46
CA GLY A 108 11.64 -6.29 14.00
C GLY A 108 10.58 -5.55 13.18
N PHE A 109 10.91 -5.10 11.98
CA PHE A 109 9.94 -4.44 11.10
C PHE A 109 8.99 -5.47 10.50
N GLU A 110 7.70 -5.26 10.67
CA GLU A 110 6.67 -6.25 10.37
C GLU A 110 6.27 -6.27 8.91
N SER A 111 6.32 -5.11 8.25
CA SER A 111 5.86 -4.95 6.88
C SER A 111 6.90 -4.24 6.03
N VAL A 112 7.71 -5.02 5.32
CA VAL A 112 8.75 -4.51 4.43
C VAL A 112 8.59 -5.18 3.06
N THR A 113 8.38 -4.37 2.04
CA THR A 113 8.25 -4.83 0.65
C THR A 113 9.47 -4.39 -0.14
N ASP A 114 10.16 -5.34 -0.73
CA ASP A 114 11.29 -5.08 -1.62
C ASP A 114 10.76 -5.03 -3.06
N LEU A 115 10.89 -3.89 -3.70
CA LEU A 115 10.43 -3.69 -5.08
C LEU A 115 11.54 -3.75 -6.12
N GLY A 116 12.76 -4.05 -5.71
CA GLY A 116 13.86 -4.29 -6.64
C GLY A 116 14.47 -3.01 -7.18
N SER A 117 14.32 -2.77 -8.48
CA SER A 117 14.92 -1.59 -9.12
C SER A 117 14.05 -0.35 -8.98
N LEU A 118 14.65 0.81 -9.27
CA LEU A 118 13.92 2.09 -9.30
C LEU A 118 12.76 2.04 -10.30
N GLU A 119 12.99 1.45 -11.47
CA GLU A 119 11.98 1.33 -12.52
C GLU A 119 10.86 0.38 -12.11
N ASP A 120 11.21 -0.75 -11.50
CA ASP A 120 10.21 -1.70 -11.01
C ASP A 120 9.39 -1.07 -9.89
N ALA A 121 10.05 -0.35 -9.00
CA ALA A 121 9.39 0.35 -7.90
C ALA A 121 8.44 1.43 -8.42
N SER A 122 8.86 2.21 -9.40
CA SER A 122 7.99 3.22 -10.04
C SER A 122 6.77 2.55 -10.68
N SER A 123 6.99 1.47 -11.42
CA SER A 123 5.90 0.76 -12.10
C SER A 123 4.92 0.13 -11.11
N SER A 124 5.43 -0.44 -10.03
CA SER A 124 4.61 -1.11 -9.02
C SER A 124 3.82 -0.14 -8.14
N THR A 125 4.39 1.02 -7.87
CA THR A 125 3.76 2.01 -6.99
C THR A 125 2.93 3.04 -7.74
N GLY A 126 3.24 3.27 -9.02
CA GLY A 126 2.68 4.39 -9.77
C GLY A 126 3.29 5.73 -9.39
N VAL A 127 4.33 5.73 -8.55
CA VAL A 127 5.00 6.96 -8.12
C VAL A 127 6.01 7.40 -9.17
N ALA A 128 6.00 8.68 -9.48
CA ALA A 128 6.89 9.23 -10.51
C ALA A 128 8.34 9.25 -10.06
N ILE A 129 9.25 9.10 -11.01
CA ILE A 129 10.67 9.30 -10.78
C ILE A 129 10.96 10.79 -10.95
N VAL A 130 11.57 11.37 -9.94
CA VAL A 130 11.96 12.79 -9.93
C VAL A 130 13.46 12.91 -9.75
N VAL A 131 14.00 14.08 -10.11
CA VAL A 131 15.42 14.40 -10.02
C VAL A 131 15.61 15.54 -9.03
N GLY A 132 16.67 15.50 -8.24
CA GLY A 132 16.97 16.65 -7.40
C GLY A 132 17.49 16.38 -6.02
#